data_99f92d48b6dcac12c090a98002059fd3
#
_entry.id   99f92d48b6dcac12c090a98002059fd3
#
_cell.length_a   1.000
_cell.length_b   1.000
_cell.length_c   1.000
_cell.angle_alpha   90.00
_cell.angle_beta   90.00
_cell.angle_gamma   90.00
#
_symmetry.space_group_name_H-M   'P 1'
#
loop_
_entity.id
_entity.type
_entity.pdbx_description
1 polymer ?
#
loop_
_entity_poly.entity_id
_entity_poly.type
_entity_poly.pdbx_seq_one_letter_code
_entity_poly.pdbx_strand_id
1 'polypeptide(L)'
;GRSPVRIDMAGGWTDTPPYSLYSGGNVVNLAIELNGQPPLQVYVKPCKDFHIVLRSIDMGAMEIVSTFDELQDYKKIGSPFSIPKAALSLAGFAPAFSAVSYASLEEQLKDFGAGIEVTLLAAIPAGSGLGTSSILASTVLGAINDFCGLAWDKNEICQRTLVLEQLLTTGGGWQDQYGGVLQGVKLLQTEAGFVQSPLVRWLPDHLFTHPEYKDCHLLYYTGITRTAKGILAEIVSSMFLNSSLHLNLLSEMKAHALDMNEAIQRGSFVEFGRLVGKTWEQNKALDS
;
A
#
# COMPACT_ATOMS: atom_id res chain seq x y z
N GLY A 1 -0.92 1.29 -15.34
CA GLY A 1 -0.88 1.98 -14.04
C GLY A 1 0.53 2.37 -13.66
N ARG A 2 0.67 3.50 -12.98
CA ARG A 2 1.95 3.97 -12.43
C ARG A 2 1.69 4.63 -11.10
N SER A 3 2.51 4.36 -10.09
CA SER A 3 2.36 4.94 -8.76
C SER A 3 3.69 5.40 -8.17
N PRO A 4 3.69 6.53 -7.44
CA PRO A 4 4.78 6.90 -6.56
C PRO A 4 4.87 5.90 -5.41
N VAL A 5 5.84 6.09 -4.55
CA VAL A 5 5.89 5.47 -3.22
C VAL A 5 5.58 6.51 -2.16
N ARG A 6 5.52 6.11 -0.89
CA ARG A 6 5.20 7.02 0.21
C ARG A 6 6.30 7.06 1.27
N ILE A 7 6.45 8.20 1.90
CA ILE A 7 7.19 8.35 3.16
C ILE A 7 6.20 8.64 4.28
N ASP A 8 6.28 7.89 5.37
CA ASP A 8 5.59 8.18 6.62
C ASP A 8 6.38 9.25 7.38
N MET A 9 5.75 10.40 7.59
CA MET A 9 6.35 11.52 8.30
C MET A 9 6.05 11.48 9.80
N ALA A 10 4.86 11.02 10.17
CA ALA A 10 4.42 10.84 11.55
C ALA A 10 3.14 10.01 11.63
N GLY A 11 2.98 9.26 12.70
CA GLY A 11 1.76 8.56 13.05
C GLY A 11 1.61 7.16 12.46
N GLY A 12 2.59 6.66 11.73
CA GLY A 12 2.60 5.27 11.26
C GLY A 12 2.38 4.29 12.41
N TRP A 13 1.89 3.09 12.10
CA TRP A 13 1.37 2.08 13.03
C TRP A 13 0.02 2.41 13.66
N THR A 14 -0.38 3.68 13.80
CA THR A 14 -1.72 4.02 14.33
C THR A 14 -2.85 3.65 13.37
N ASP A 15 -2.53 3.42 12.10
CA ASP A 15 -3.41 2.91 11.05
C ASP A 15 -3.57 1.38 11.07
N THR A 16 -2.76 0.68 11.87
CA THR A 16 -2.71 -0.78 11.89
C THR A 16 -3.71 -1.38 12.89
N PRO A 17 -4.52 -2.38 12.47
CA PRO A 17 -5.36 -3.13 13.39
C PRO A 17 -4.50 -3.94 14.40
N PRO A 18 -4.97 -4.12 15.64
CA PRO A 18 -6.28 -3.72 16.16
C PRO A 18 -6.36 -2.27 16.67
N TYR A 19 -5.24 -1.54 16.79
CA TYR A 19 -5.23 -0.18 17.34
C TYR A 19 -6.16 0.76 16.57
N SER A 20 -6.09 0.77 15.23
CA SER A 20 -6.93 1.62 14.41
C SER A 20 -8.43 1.35 14.58
N LEU A 21 -8.81 0.09 14.88
CA LEU A 21 -10.20 -0.29 15.07
C LEU A 21 -10.77 0.23 16.41
N TYR A 22 -9.94 0.30 17.44
CA TYR A 22 -10.38 0.74 18.79
C TYR A 22 -10.18 2.23 19.03
N SER A 23 -9.19 2.83 18.40
CA SER A 23 -8.77 4.21 18.69
C SER A 23 -8.82 5.13 17.48
N GLY A 24 -9.01 4.60 16.27
CA GLY A 24 -8.75 5.34 15.03
C GLY A 24 -7.26 5.67 14.84
N GLY A 25 -6.87 6.09 13.65
CA GLY A 25 -5.50 6.40 13.29
C GLY A 25 -5.33 7.81 12.74
N ASN A 26 -4.15 8.40 12.92
CA ASN A 26 -3.71 9.63 12.27
C ASN A 26 -2.34 9.39 11.67
N VAL A 27 -2.19 9.61 10.37
CA VAL A 27 -0.91 9.48 9.66
C VAL A 27 -0.68 10.67 8.75
N VAL A 28 0.49 11.28 8.85
CA VAL A 28 0.96 12.28 7.87
C VAL A 28 1.95 11.60 6.95
N ASN A 29 1.64 11.57 5.66
CA ASN A 29 2.55 11.00 4.67
C ASN A 29 2.71 11.87 3.42
N LEU A 30 3.76 11.59 2.68
CA LEU A 30 4.17 12.26 1.46
C LEU A 30 4.35 11.23 0.35
N ALA A 31 3.67 11.42 -0.78
CA ALA A 31 3.94 10.64 -1.99
C ALA A 31 5.19 11.18 -2.69
N ILE A 32 6.12 10.31 -3.06
CA ILE A 32 7.35 10.68 -3.75
C ILE A 32 7.59 9.84 -5.00
N GLU A 33 8.15 10.47 -6.00
CA GLU A 33 8.75 9.82 -7.17
C GLU A 33 10.26 9.75 -7.00
N LEU A 34 10.89 8.73 -7.56
CA LEU A 34 12.34 8.58 -7.53
C LEU A 34 12.91 9.08 -8.86
N ASN A 35 13.79 10.09 -8.79
CA ASN A 35 14.36 10.75 -9.98
C ASN A 35 13.29 11.21 -10.99
N GLY A 36 12.16 11.73 -10.49
CA GLY A 36 11.05 12.21 -11.32
C GLY A 36 10.29 11.11 -12.06
N GLN A 37 10.39 9.86 -11.60
CA GLN A 37 9.69 8.72 -12.19
C GLN A 37 8.95 7.92 -11.12
N PRO A 38 7.67 7.53 -11.37
CA PRO A 38 6.96 6.59 -10.51
C PRO A 38 7.66 5.24 -10.52
N PRO A 39 8.14 4.74 -9.37
CA PRO A 39 8.95 3.52 -9.33
C PRO A 39 8.13 2.23 -9.48
N LEU A 40 6.82 2.29 -9.29
CA LEU A 40 5.92 1.14 -9.43
C LEU A 40 5.10 1.30 -10.71
N GLN A 41 5.20 0.33 -11.61
CA GLN A 41 4.54 0.35 -12.90
C GLN A 41 3.88 -1.00 -13.19
N VAL A 42 2.67 -0.94 -13.73
CA VAL A 42 1.89 -2.12 -14.12
C VAL A 42 1.31 -1.89 -15.51
N TYR A 43 1.47 -2.85 -16.37
CA TYR A 43 0.93 -2.86 -17.72
C TYR A 43 -0.01 -4.05 -17.86
N VAL A 44 -1.24 -3.78 -18.31
CA VAL A 44 -2.24 -4.82 -18.61
C VAL A 44 -2.62 -4.70 -20.08
N LYS A 45 -2.61 -5.83 -20.78
CA LYS A 45 -3.02 -5.90 -22.18
C LYS A 45 -3.73 -7.22 -22.48
N PRO A 46 -4.59 -7.28 -23.53
CA PRO A 46 -5.15 -8.54 -23.96
C PRO A 46 -4.09 -9.46 -24.58
N CYS A 47 -4.27 -10.76 -24.42
CA CYS A 47 -3.54 -11.76 -25.20
C CYS A 47 -4.49 -12.64 -25.97
N LYS A 48 -4.00 -13.31 -27.05
CA LYS A 48 -4.85 -14.08 -27.97
C LYS A 48 -5.33 -15.38 -27.38
N ASP A 49 -4.51 -15.99 -26.53
CA ASP A 49 -4.85 -17.26 -25.89
C ASP A 49 -5.65 -17.00 -24.63
N PHE A 50 -6.67 -17.80 -24.36
CA PHE A 50 -7.58 -17.64 -23.24
C PHE A 50 -6.98 -18.18 -21.93
N HIS A 51 -5.88 -17.54 -21.49
CA HIS A 51 -5.22 -17.74 -20.21
C HIS A 51 -4.69 -16.41 -19.68
N ILE A 52 -4.17 -16.41 -18.48
CA ILE A 52 -3.56 -15.22 -17.87
C ILE A 52 -2.03 -15.39 -17.88
N VAL A 53 -1.31 -14.38 -18.37
CA VAL A 53 0.15 -14.33 -18.33
C VAL A 53 0.58 -13.27 -17.31
N LEU A 54 1.38 -13.70 -16.34
CA LEU A 54 1.95 -12.82 -15.31
C LEU A 54 3.45 -12.70 -15.54
N ARG A 55 3.96 -11.45 -15.56
CA ARG A 55 5.39 -11.16 -15.73
C ARG A 55 5.86 -10.18 -14.66
N SER A 56 7.05 -10.41 -14.12
CA SER A 56 7.77 -9.46 -13.27
C SER A 56 9.11 -9.15 -13.95
N ILE A 57 9.31 -7.90 -14.34
CA ILE A 57 10.54 -7.46 -15.05
C ILE A 57 11.71 -7.47 -14.07
N ASP A 58 11.53 -6.90 -12.90
CA ASP A 58 12.54 -6.78 -11.85
C ASP A 58 12.99 -8.13 -11.28
N MET A 59 12.09 -9.12 -11.24
CA MET A 59 12.40 -10.47 -10.76
C MET A 59 12.79 -11.43 -11.88
N GLY A 60 12.65 -11.05 -13.15
CA GLY A 60 12.89 -11.92 -14.29
C GLY A 60 11.98 -13.15 -14.32
N ALA A 61 10.79 -13.07 -13.74
CA ALA A 61 9.87 -14.18 -13.57
C ALA A 61 8.67 -14.09 -14.52
N MET A 62 8.14 -15.26 -14.91
CA MET A 62 6.92 -15.37 -15.69
C MET A 62 6.13 -16.60 -15.24
N GLU A 63 4.81 -16.48 -15.22
CA GLU A 63 3.88 -17.58 -14.94
C GLU A 63 2.68 -17.51 -15.89
N ILE A 64 2.18 -18.66 -16.31
CA ILE A 64 0.94 -18.80 -17.06
C ILE A 64 -0.08 -19.44 -16.12
N VAL A 65 -1.25 -18.81 -16.01
CA VAL A 65 -2.37 -19.28 -15.18
C VAL A 65 -3.52 -19.65 -16.11
N SER A 66 -3.88 -20.91 -16.10
CA SER A 66 -4.88 -21.50 -17.01
C SER A 66 -6.12 -22.03 -16.28
N THR A 67 -6.06 -22.16 -14.96
CA THR A 67 -7.13 -22.71 -14.14
C THR A 67 -7.50 -21.79 -12.97
N PHE A 68 -8.72 -21.95 -12.43
CA PHE A 68 -9.13 -21.26 -11.21
C PHE A 68 -8.25 -21.60 -10.00
N ASP A 69 -7.80 -22.85 -9.88
CA ASP A 69 -6.94 -23.29 -8.79
C ASP A 69 -5.59 -22.57 -8.83
N GLU A 70 -4.98 -22.48 -10.02
CA GLU A 70 -3.74 -21.71 -10.22
C GLU A 70 -3.94 -20.20 -9.93
N LEU A 71 -5.09 -19.62 -10.29
CA LEU A 71 -5.41 -18.22 -10.00
C LEU A 71 -5.58 -18.01 -8.50
N GLN A 72 -6.21 -18.93 -7.79
CA GLN A 72 -6.49 -18.84 -6.36
C GLN A 72 -5.29 -19.24 -5.47
N ASP A 73 -4.21 -19.76 -6.05
CA ASP A 73 -2.96 -20.09 -5.34
C ASP A 73 -2.12 -18.82 -4.99
N TYR A 74 -2.78 -17.71 -4.68
CA TYR A 74 -2.13 -16.47 -4.29
C TYR A 74 -1.53 -16.49 -2.87
N LYS A 75 -1.88 -17.49 -2.05
CA LYS A 75 -1.32 -17.67 -0.69
C LYS A 75 0.02 -18.41 -0.68
N LYS A 76 0.51 -18.87 -1.82
CA LYS A 76 1.78 -19.58 -1.93
C LYS A 76 2.95 -18.69 -1.51
N ILE A 77 3.61 -19.09 -0.43
CA ILE A 77 4.75 -18.35 0.12
C ILE A 77 5.88 -18.27 -0.91
N GLY A 78 6.42 -17.07 -1.12
CA GLY A 78 7.53 -16.84 -2.05
C GLY A 78 7.12 -16.70 -3.52
N SER A 79 5.82 -16.78 -3.87
CA SER A 79 5.38 -16.50 -5.22
C SER A 79 5.50 -15.00 -5.55
N PRO A 80 6.17 -14.62 -6.66
CA PRO A 80 6.23 -13.24 -7.11
C PRO A 80 4.89 -12.72 -7.64
N PHE A 81 3.91 -13.62 -7.83
CA PHE A 81 2.64 -13.33 -8.48
C PHE A 81 1.43 -13.40 -7.53
N SER A 82 1.63 -13.48 -6.22
CA SER A 82 0.53 -13.47 -5.24
C SER A 82 -0.35 -12.22 -5.38
N ILE A 83 0.25 -11.03 -5.52
CA ILE A 83 -0.48 -9.76 -5.68
C ILE A 83 -1.35 -9.74 -6.94
N PRO A 84 -0.83 -9.95 -8.17
CA PRO A 84 -1.67 -9.91 -9.36
C PRO A 84 -2.72 -11.03 -9.40
N LYS A 85 -2.45 -12.22 -8.87
CA LYS A 85 -3.44 -13.29 -8.74
C LYS A 85 -4.60 -12.89 -7.83
N ALA A 86 -4.31 -12.35 -6.65
CA ALA A 86 -5.33 -11.86 -5.72
C ALA A 86 -6.13 -10.69 -6.31
N ALA A 87 -5.45 -9.76 -7.01
CA ALA A 87 -6.11 -8.63 -7.66
C ALA A 87 -7.07 -9.06 -8.78
N LEU A 88 -6.65 -9.99 -9.65
CA LEU A 88 -7.51 -10.58 -10.69
C LEU A 88 -8.68 -11.35 -10.07
N SER A 89 -8.45 -12.08 -8.98
CA SER A 89 -9.52 -12.75 -8.24
C SER A 89 -10.58 -11.74 -7.77
N LEU A 90 -10.15 -10.64 -7.11
CA LEU A 90 -11.05 -9.58 -6.64
C LEU A 90 -11.75 -8.82 -7.77
N ALA A 91 -11.14 -8.76 -8.95
CA ALA A 91 -11.74 -8.17 -10.15
C ALA A 91 -12.84 -9.05 -10.78
N GLY A 92 -13.10 -10.23 -10.20
CA GLY A 92 -14.18 -11.11 -10.63
C GLY A 92 -13.74 -12.31 -11.46
N PHE A 93 -12.41 -12.54 -11.65
CA PHE A 93 -11.91 -13.70 -12.41
C PHE A 93 -11.82 -14.99 -11.57
N ALA A 94 -12.10 -14.95 -10.27
CA ALA A 94 -12.20 -16.15 -9.46
C ALA A 94 -13.68 -16.43 -9.09
N PRO A 95 -14.08 -17.72 -8.96
CA PRO A 95 -15.47 -18.08 -8.68
C PRO A 95 -16.06 -17.42 -7.43
N ALA A 96 -15.24 -17.21 -6.39
CA ALA A 96 -15.68 -16.59 -5.14
C ALA A 96 -16.06 -15.10 -5.29
N PHE A 97 -15.61 -14.43 -6.34
CA PHE A 97 -15.82 -13.00 -6.59
C PHE A 97 -16.54 -12.72 -7.91
N SER A 98 -16.87 -13.76 -8.67
CA SER A 98 -17.62 -13.63 -9.92
C SER A 98 -19.14 -13.64 -9.66
N ALA A 99 -19.85 -12.76 -10.34
CA ALA A 99 -21.33 -12.75 -10.34
C ALA A 99 -21.92 -13.87 -11.20
N VAL A 100 -21.12 -14.42 -12.13
CA VAL A 100 -21.50 -15.48 -13.05
C VAL A 100 -20.68 -16.73 -12.75
N SER A 101 -21.31 -17.89 -12.83
CA SER A 101 -20.62 -19.18 -12.67
C SER A 101 -20.12 -19.67 -14.02
N TYR A 102 -18.82 -20.00 -14.09
CA TYR A 102 -18.16 -20.57 -15.26
C TYR A 102 -17.58 -21.95 -14.90
N ALA A 103 -17.56 -22.88 -15.86
CA ALA A 103 -17.00 -24.21 -15.67
C ALA A 103 -15.46 -24.17 -15.60
N SER A 104 -14.83 -23.16 -16.23
CA SER A 104 -13.37 -22.99 -16.23
C SER A 104 -12.95 -21.54 -16.39
N LEU A 105 -11.70 -21.23 -16.04
CA LEU A 105 -11.11 -19.92 -16.30
C LEU A 105 -11.05 -19.60 -17.80
N GLU A 106 -10.80 -20.60 -18.64
CA GLU A 106 -10.80 -20.45 -20.09
C GLU A 106 -12.18 -20.03 -20.62
N GLU A 107 -13.26 -20.63 -20.12
CA GLU A 107 -14.62 -20.24 -20.47
C GLU A 107 -14.92 -18.80 -20.09
N GLN A 108 -14.54 -18.41 -18.88
CA GLN A 108 -14.70 -17.02 -18.41
C GLN A 108 -13.92 -16.02 -19.28
N LEU A 109 -12.68 -16.34 -19.66
CA LEU A 109 -11.86 -15.48 -20.51
C LEU A 109 -12.40 -15.42 -21.96
N LYS A 110 -13.03 -16.50 -22.45
CA LYS A 110 -13.73 -16.49 -23.75
C LYS A 110 -14.96 -15.56 -23.70
N ASP A 111 -15.72 -15.59 -22.63
CA ASP A 111 -16.85 -14.67 -22.42
C ASP A 111 -16.38 -13.22 -22.25
N PHE A 112 -15.27 -13.01 -21.55
CA PHE A 112 -14.61 -11.71 -21.45
C PHE A 112 -14.05 -11.20 -22.80
N GLY A 113 -13.77 -12.10 -23.75
CA GLY A 113 -13.33 -11.82 -25.11
C GLY A 113 -11.81 -11.82 -25.33
N ALA A 114 -11.00 -12.05 -24.30
CA ALA A 114 -9.55 -12.15 -24.42
C ALA A 114 -8.91 -12.84 -23.22
N GLY A 115 -7.66 -13.37 -23.39
CA GLY A 115 -6.78 -13.60 -22.27
C GLY A 115 -6.17 -12.29 -21.74
N ILE A 116 -5.48 -12.35 -20.63
CA ILE A 116 -4.95 -11.18 -19.94
C ILE A 116 -3.45 -11.32 -19.70
N GLU A 117 -2.66 -10.36 -20.12
CA GLU A 117 -1.25 -10.29 -19.74
C GLU A 117 -1.02 -9.11 -18.77
N VAL A 118 -0.50 -9.40 -17.58
CA VAL A 118 -0.13 -8.42 -16.56
C VAL A 118 1.38 -8.40 -16.40
N THR A 119 2.00 -7.25 -16.62
CA THR A 119 3.44 -7.05 -16.46
C THR A 119 3.70 -6.08 -15.33
N LEU A 120 4.53 -6.48 -14.38
CA LEU A 120 4.91 -5.73 -13.19
C LEU A 120 6.34 -5.22 -13.32
N LEU A 121 6.59 -4.00 -12.85
CA LEU A 121 7.92 -3.42 -12.65
C LEU A 121 7.94 -2.68 -11.31
N ALA A 122 8.76 -3.14 -10.37
CA ALA A 122 9.08 -2.46 -9.14
C ALA A 122 10.55 -2.02 -9.18
N ALA A 123 10.81 -0.73 -9.47
CA ALA A 123 12.16 -0.19 -9.55
C ALA A 123 12.75 0.17 -8.18
N ILE A 124 12.27 -0.47 -7.12
CA ILE A 124 12.75 -0.33 -5.73
C ILE A 124 12.71 -1.70 -5.04
N PRO A 125 13.65 -1.97 -4.13
CA PRO A 125 13.67 -3.23 -3.41
C PRO A 125 12.41 -3.44 -2.56
N ALA A 126 11.88 -4.66 -2.55
CA ALA A 126 10.88 -5.07 -1.59
C ALA A 126 11.43 -4.93 -0.16
N GLY A 127 10.59 -4.52 0.80
CA GLY A 127 11.03 -4.30 2.18
C GLY A 127 11.85 -3.02 2.40
N SER A 128 11.84 -2.09 1.44
CA SER A 128 12.51 -0.78 1.56
C SER A 128 11.85 0.19 2.57
N GLY A 129 10.70 -0.14 3.12
CA GLY A 129 9.95 0.73 4.05
C GLY A 129 9.11 1.80 3.36
N LEU A 130 9.04 1.81 2.03
CA LEU A 130 8.35 2.83 1.23
C LEU A 130 6.90 2.43 0.83
N GLY A 131 6.31 1.44 1.49
CA GLY A 131 4.96 0.96 1.19
C GLY A 131 4.83 0.17 -0.12
N THR A 132 5.94 -0.38 -0.62
CA THR A 132 6.05 -0.97 -1.95
C THR A 132 4.98 -2.03 -2.24
N SER A 133 4.72 -2.94 -1.31
CA SER A 133 3.79 -4.07 -1.51
C SER A 133 2.35 -3.59 -1.70
N SER A 134 1.85 -2.79 -0.77
CA SER A 134 0.47 -2.28 -0.79
C SER A 134 0.24 -1.30 -1.95
N ILE A 135 1.24 -0.47 -2.27
CA ILE A 135 1.16 0.44 -3.41
C ILE A 135 1.24 -0.32 -4.73
N LEU A 136 2.06 -1.38 -4.83
CA LEU A 136 2.05 -2.25 -6.01
C LEU A 136 0.68 -2.92 -6.17
N ALA A 137 0.09 -3.43 -5.08
CA ALA A 137 -1.24 -4.04 -5.10
C ALA A 137 -2.31 -3.06 -5.61
N SER A 138 -2.31 -1.82 -5.10
CA SER A 138 -3.24 -0.78 -5.58
C SER A 138 -2.97 -0.37 -7.02
N THR A 139 -1.70 -0.37 -7.47
CA THR A 139 -1.34 -0.10 -8.88
C THR A 139 -1.85 -1.20 -9.81
N VAL A 140 -1.74 -2.47 -9.38
CA VAL A 140 -2.30 -3.62 -10.11
C VAL A 140 -3.82 -3.53 -10.19
N LEU A 141 -4.50 -3.29 -9.05
CA LEU A 141 -5.95 -3.10 -9.02
C LEU A 141 -6.42 -1.95 -9.92
N GLY A 142 -5.71 -0.81 -9.87
CA GLY A 142 -6.00 0.33 -10.74
C GLY A 142 -5.82 0.02 -12.23
N ALA A 143 -4.77 -0.72 -12.59
CA ALA A 143 -4.53 -1.10 -13.99
C ALA A 143 -5.58 -2.12 -14.50
N ILE A 144 -5.99 -3.07 -13.65
CA ILE A 144 -7.06 -4.03 -13.96
C ILE A 144 -8.41 -3.32 -14.03
N ASN A 145 -8.68 -2.38 -13.12
CA ASN A 145 -9.88 -1.55 -13.13
C ASN A 145 -10.06 -0.83 -14.47
N ASP A 146 -9.00 -0.17 -14.94
CA ASP A 146 -8.99 0.54 -16.22
C ASP A 146 -9.17 -0.44 -17.40
N PHE A 147 -8.44 -1.54 -17.40
CA PHE A 147 -8.50 -2.57 -18.45
C PHE A 147 -9.86 -3.27 -18.55
N CYS A 148 -10.50 -3.57 -17.42
CA CYS A 148 -11.78 -4.26 -17.35
C CYS A 148 -13.01 -3.31 -17.31
N GLY A 149 -12.79 -1.98 -17.22
CA GLY A 149 -13.88 -1.01 -17.14
C GLY A 149 -14.73 -1.12 -15.86
N LEU A 150 -14.11 -1.43 -14.70
CA LEU A 150 -14.84 -1.71 -13.45
C LEU A 150 -15.37 -0.45 -12.75
N ALA A 151 -14.96 0.73 -13.18
CA ALA A 151 -15.39 2.04 -12.67
C ALA A 151 -15.12 2.28 -11.16
N TRP A 152 -14.11 1.64 -10.57
CA TRP A 152 -13.69 1.92 -9.21
C TRP A 152 -12.97 3.28 -9.14
N ASP A 153 -13.34 4.08 -8.17
CA ASP A 153 -12.59 5.30 -7.86
C ASP A 153 -11.31 5.00 -7.03
N LYS A 154 -10.52 6.04 -6.78
CA LYS A 154 -9.27 5.89 -6.04
C LYS A 154 -9.48 5.41 -4.60
N ASN A 155 -10.55 5.82 -3.95
CA ASN A 155 -10.85 5.39 -2.60
C ASN A 155 -11.25 3.91 -2.58
N GLU A 156 -12.07 3.48 -3.53
CA GLU A 156 -12.45 2.08 -3.67
C GLU A 156 -11.23 1.19 -3.99
N ILE A 157 -10.31 1.64 -4.84
CA ILE A 157 -9.04 0.94 -5.09
C ILE A 157 -8.25 0.77 -3.77
N CYS A 158 -8.15 1.81 -2.94
CA CYS A 158 -7.48 1.73 -1.65
C CYS A 158 -8.17 0.74 -0.69
N GLN A 159 -9.51 0.75 -0.62
CA GLN A 159 -10.27 -0.18 0.20
C GLN A 159 -10.11 -1.63 -0.28
N ARG A 160 -10.16 -1.86 -1.61
CA ARG A 160 -9.91 -3.18 -2.20
C ARG A 160 -8.49 -3.67 -1.97
N THR A 161 -7.52 -2.75 -1.86
CA THR A 161 -6.15 -3.10 -1.47
C THR A 161 -6.09 -3.67 -0.05
N LEU A 162 -6.84 -3.10 0.91
CA LEU A 162 -6.96 -3.70 2.25
C LEU A 162 -7.52 -5.13 2.19
N VAL A 163 -8.56 -5.35 1.39
CA VAL A 163 -9.13 -6.70 1.20
C VAL A 163 -8.10 -7.64 0.57
N LEU A 164 -7.35 -7.18 -0.43
CA LEU A 164 -6.29 -7.95 -1.08
C LEU A 164 -5.22 -8.37 -0.07
N GLU A 165 -4.78 -7.46 0.80
CA GLU A 165 -3.80 -7.76 1.84
C GLU A 165 -4.33 -8.78 2.87
N GLN A 166 -5.62 -8.73 3.21
CA GLN A 166 -6.27 -9.76 4.03
C GLN A 166 -6.25 -11.12 3.33
N LEU A 167 -6.53 -11.19 2.03
CA LEU A 167 -6.43 -12.43 1.25
C LEU A 167 -5.01 -13.00 1.25
N LEU A 168 -3.99 -12.14 1.22
CA LEU A 168 -2.57 -12.51 1.30
C LEU A 168 -2.08 -12.77 2.73
N THR A 169 -2.93 -12.57 3.74
CA THR A 169 -2.58 -12.69 5.16
C THR A 169 -1.43 -11.77 5.61
N THR A 170 -1.28 -10.62 4.97
CA THR A 170 -0.26 -9.63 5.33
C THR A 170 -0.71 -8.65 6.41
N GLY A 171 -2.01 -8.37 6.50
CA GLY A 171 -2.64 -7.71 7.64
C GLY A 171 -2.16 -6.30 7.97
N GLY A 172 -1.69 -5.54 6.99
CA GLY A 172 -1.20 -4.17 7.18
C GLY A 172 -2.31 -3.14 7.49
N GLY A 173 -1.88 -1.90 7.75
CA GLY A 173 -2.77 -0.74 7.87
C GLY A 173 -3.17 -0.17 6.50
N TRP A 174 -3.81 1.01 6.53
CA TRP A 174 -4.30 1.65 5.31
C TRP A 174 -3.37 2.76 4.78
N GLN A 175 -2.34 3.16 5.48
CA GLN A 175 -1.51 4.33 5.10
C GLN A 175 -0.78 4.17 3.76
N ASP A 176 -0.35 2.95 3.42
CA ASP A 176 0.51 2.70 2.27
C ASP A 176 -0.20 2.97 0.96
N GLN A 177 -1.33 2.31 0.73
CA GLN A 177 -2.12 2.48 -0.48
C GLN A 177 -2.68 3.90 -0.61
N TYR A 178 -3.22 4.48 0.49
CA TYR A 178 -3.67 5.87 0.46
C TYR A 178 -2.49 6.84 0.24
N GLY A 179 -1.31 6.50 0.76
CA GLY A 179 -0.07 7.26 0.57
C GLY A 179 0.38 7.29 -0.89
N GLY A 180 0.34 6.15 -1.58
CA GLY A 180 0.79 6.03 -2.96
C GLY A 180 -0.26 6.41 -4.01
N VAL A 181 -1.53 5.99 -3.83
CA VAL A 181 -2.62 6.26 -4.79
C VAL A 181 -3.01 7.74 -4.81
N LEU A 182 -2.97 8.40 -3.65
CA LEU A 182 -3.26 9.81 -3.50
C LEU A 182 -1.96 10.60 -3.41
N GLN A 183 -1.68 11.41 -4.41
CA GLN A 183 -0.46 12.19 -4.50
C GLN A 183 -0.39 13.34 -3.46
N GLY A 184 0.78 13.93 -3.29
CA GLY A 184 1.02 15.09 -2.46
C GLY A 184 1.27 14.75 -0.99
N VAL A 185 1.28 15.80 -0.16
CA VAL A 185 1.40 15.73 1.31
C VAL A 185 0.01 15.67 1.91
N LYS A 186 -0.23 14.78 2.85
CA LYS A 186 -1.57 14.61 3.40
C LYS A 186 -1.59 14.09 4.81
N LEU A 187 -2.60 14.52 5.55
CA LEU A 187 -3.04 13.91 6.80
C LEU A 187 -4.18 12.94 6.48
N LEU A 188 -4.01 11.70 6.89
CA LEU A 188 -5.00 10.62 6.82
C LEU A 188 -5.52 10.36 8.22
N GLN A 189 -6.83 10.31 8.39
CA GLN A 189 -7.46 10.13 9.72
C GLN A 189 -8.62 9.13 9.64
N THR A 190 -8.69 8.22 10.60
CA THR A 190 -9.87 7.38 10.81
C THR A 190 -10.42 7.54 12.21
N GLU A 191 -11.72 7.36 12.35
CA GLU A 191 -12.37 7.14 13.64
C GLU A 191 -12.25 5.66 14.05
N ALA A 192 -12.51 5.40 15.34
CA ALA A 192 -12.65 4.03 15.83
C ALA A 192 -13.82 3.32 15.16
N GLY A 193 -13.64 2.07 14.78
CA GLY A 193 -14.68 1.26 14.13
C GLY A 193 -14.10 0.21 13.19
N PHE A 194 -14.92 -0.77 12.85
CA PHE A 194 -14.52 -1.84 11.92
C PHE A 194 -14.41 -1.37 10.46
N VAL A 195 -15.15 -0.33 10.08
CA VAL A 195 -15.04 0.28 8.76
C VAL A 195 -13.96 1.35 8.80
N GLN A 196 -12.84 1.05 8.16
CA GLN A 196 -11.69 1.95 8.07
C GLN A 196 -11.69 2.66 6.72
N SER A 197 -12.25 3.87 6.68
CA SER A 197 -12.28 4.74 5.50
C SER A 197 -11.60 6.07 5.84
N PRO A 198 -10.30 6.23 5.56
CA PRO A 198 -9.56 7.42 5.93
C PRO A 198 -10.12 8.69 5.31
N LEU A 199 -10.38 9.68 6.16
CA LEU A 199 -10.58 11.06 5.72
C LEU A 199 -9.21 11.60 5.27
N VAL A 200 -9.16 12.14 4.06
CA VAL A 200 -7.94 12.67 3.46
C VAL A 200 -7.96 14.20 3.52
N ARG A 201 -6.97 14.77 4.15
CA ARG A 201 -6.74 16.22 4.16
C ARG A 201 -5.40 16.52 3.51
N TRP A 202 -5.42 17.14 2.33
CA TRP A 202 -4.20 17.62 1.67
C TRP A 202 -3.59 18.79 2.42
N LEU A 203 -2.26 18.74 2.55
CA LEU A 203 -1.45 19.76 3.21
C LEU A 203 -0.63 20.54 2.18
N PRO A 204 -0.18 21.77 2.52
CA PRO A 204 0.74 22.51 1.67
C PRO A 204 2.03 21.71 1.42
N ASP A 205 2.53 21.76 0.21
CA ASP A 205 3.78 21.09 -0.20
C ASP A 205 5.02 22.01 -0.13
N HIS A 206 4.84 23.25 0.33
CA HIS A 206 5.85 24.31 0.36
C HIS A 206 7.19 23.85 0.97
N LEU A 207 7.16 23.11 2.09
CA LEU A 207 8.38 22.61 2.75
C LEU A 207 9.16 21.62 1.89
N PHE A 208 8.54 21.03 0.87
CA PHE A 208 9.12 19.98 0.00
C PHE A 208 9.45 20.47 -1.41
N THR A 209 8.81 21.54 -1.87
CA THR A 209 8.90 22.01 -3.26
C THR A 209 9.59 23.36 -3.40
N HIS A 210 9.54 24.21 -2.36
CA HIS A 210 10.14 25.54 -2.41
C HIS A 210 11.68 25.47 -2.56
N PRO A 211 12.29 26.29 -3.41
CA PRO A 211 13.75 26.25 -3.66
C PRO A 211 14.62 26.34 -2.40
N GLU A 212 14.15 27.03 -1.37
CA GLU A 212 14.88 27.19 -0.10
C GLU A 212 14.99 25.87 0.67
N TYR A 213 13.99 24.97 0.57
CA TYR A 213 13.90 23.76 1.39
C TYR A 213 14.07 22.46 0.64
N LYS A 214 13.75 22.40 -0.66
CA LYS A 214 13.73 21.15 -1.44
C LYS A 214 15.06 20.40 -1.40
N ASP A 215 16.17 21.11 -1.38
CA ASP A 215 17.52 20.53 -1.38
C ASP A 215 18.01 20.20 0.05
N CYS A 216 17.21 20.47 1.08
CA CYS A 216 17.48 20.10 2.48
C CYS A 216 16.94 18.71 2.85
N HIS A 217 16.23 18.04 1.94
CA HIS A 217 15.72 16.69 2.14
C HIS A 217 16.66 15.66 1.53
N LEU A 218 16.99 14.62 2.31
CA LEU A 218 17.80 13.50 1.83
C LEU A 218 17.08 12.20 2.16
N LEU A 219 16.78 11.40 1.12
CA LEU A 219 16.35 10.01 1.28
C LEU A 219 17.56 9.10 1.04
N TYR A 220 17.99 8.40 2.10
CA TYR A 220 19.13 7.49 2.03
C TYR A 220 18.65 6.04 2.16
N TYR A 221 19.00 5.20 1.18
CA TYR A 221 18.74 3.77 1.23
C TYR A 221 19.88 3.05 1.96
N THR A 222 19.56 2.43 3.09
CA THR A 222 20.55 1.77 3.94
C THR A 222 21.06 0.43 3.43
N GLY A 223 20.42 -0.12 2.38
CA GLY A 223 20.68 -1.48 1.89
C GLY A 223 20.09 -2.60 2.75
N ILE A 224 19.43 -2.26 3.85
CA ILE A 224 18.78 -3.22 4.74
C ILE A 224 17.34 -3.40 4.31
N THR A 225 16.97 -4.62 3.93
CA THR A 225 15.58 -5.00 3.70
C THR A 225 15.07 -5.75 4.92
N ARG A 226 14.02 -5.23 5.56
CA ARG A 226 13.34 -5.93 6.66
C ARG A 226 12.12 -6.68 6.12
N THR A 227 11.90 -7.88 6.62
CA THR A 227 10.61 -8.55 6.43
C THR A 227 9.58 -7.87 7.32
N ALA A 228 8.73 -7.01 6.71
CA ALA A 228 7.67 -6.29 7.41
C ALA A 228 6.77 -7.22 8.26
N LYS A 229 6.61 -8.47 7.84
CA LYS A 229 5.77 -9.48 8.50
C LYS A 229 6.21 -9.80 9.93
N GLY A 230 7.52 -9.83 10.22
CA GLY A 230 8.03 -10.11 11.57
C GLY A 230 7.73 -8.98 12.55
N ILE A 231 8.07 -7.75 12.17
CA ILE A 231 7.85 -6.54 12.97
C ILE A 231 6.34 -6.32 13.18
N LEU A 232 5.56 -6.45 12.11
CA LEU A 232 4.10 -6.32 12.19
C LEU A 232 3.50 -7.31 13.19
N ALA A 233 3.92 -8.59 13.15
CA ALA A 233 3.41 -9.61 14.06
C ALA A 233 3.75 -9.30 15.52
N GLU A 234 4.92 -8.78 15.81
CA GLU A 234 5.36 -8.41 17.16
C GLU A 234 4.57 -7.22 17.72
N ILE A 235 4.45 -6.15 16.95
CA ILE A 235 3.69 -4.95 17.35
C ILE A 235 2.21 -5.30 17.52
N VAL A 236 1.61 -6.05 16.60
CA VAL A 236 0.22 -6.49 16.70
C VAL A 236 0.01 -7.39 17.93
N SER A 237 0.95 -8.29 18.21
CA SER A 237 0.90 -9.11 19.44
C SER A 237 0.91 -8.26 20.71
N SER A 238 1.76 -7.22 20.75
CA SER A 238 1.82 -6.28 21.88
C SER A 238 0.52 -5.50 22.05
N MET A 239 -0.15 -5.13 20.97
CA MET A 239 -1.49 -4.52 21.01
C MET A 239 -2.53 -5.48 21.58
N PHE A 240 -2.57 -6.74 21.12
CA PHE A 240 -3.51 -7.75 21.64
C PHE A 240 -3.27 -8.11 23.10
N LEU A 241 -2.02 -8.10 23.55
CA LEU A 241 -1.66 -8.33 24.93
C LEU A 241 -1.93 -7.12 25.83
N ASN A 242 -2.49 -6.03 25.30
CA ASN A 242 -2.75 -4.77 26.00
C ASN A 242 -1.52 -4.22 26.72
N SER A 243 -0.36 -4.28 26.07
CA SER A 243 0.86 -3.66 26.58
C SER A 243 0.63 -2.16 26.78
N SER A 244 0.57 -1.69 28.02
CA SER A 244 0.34 -0.28 28.34
C SER A 244 1.42 0.62 27.73
N LEU A 245 2.67 0.14 27.66
CA LEU A 245 3.78 0.87 27.05
C LEU A 245 3.52 1.11 25.55
N HIS A 246 3.18 0.06 24.80
CA HIS A 246 2.95 0.16 23.35
C HIS A 246 1.68 0.96 23.05
N LEU A 247 0.59 0.77 23.80
CA LEU A 247 -0.67 1.52 23.59
C LEU A 247 -0.50 3.02 23.88
N ASN A 248 0.24 3.37 24.96
CA ASN A 248 0.56 4.76 25.26
C ASN A 248 1.42 5.39 24.17
N LEU A 249 2.45 4.67 23.69
CA LEU A 249 3.32 5.15 22.63
C LEU A 249 2.53 5.37 21.32
N LEU A 250 1.64 4.45 20.93
CA LEU A 250 0.76 4.62 19.78
C LEU A 250 -0.16 5.84 19.93
N SER A 251 -0.68 6.08 21.15
CA SER A 251 -1.48 7.28 21.42
C SER A 251 -0.66 8.57 21.27
N GLU A 252 0.59 8.55 21.72
CA GLU A 252 1.53 9.67 21.51
C GLU A 252 1.87 9.86 20.03
N MET A 253 2.10 8.78 19.27
CA MET A 253 2.34 8.83 17.82
C MET A 253 1.12 9.40 17.08
N LYS A 254 -0.09 9.03 17.48
CA LYS A 254 -1.33 9.57 16.93
C LYS A 254 -1.45 11.09 17.16
N ALA A 255 -1.14 11.57 18.35
CA ALA A 255 -1.11 12.99 18.68
C ALA A 255 0.01 13.72 17.92
N HIS A 256 1.19 13.10 17.82
CA HIS A 256 2.34 13.62 17.10
C HIS A 256 2.07 13.86 15.60
N ALA A 257 1.21 13.06 14.97
CA ALA A 257 0.76 13.30 13.59
C ALA A 257 0.02 14.64 13.45
N LEU A 258 -0.70 15.08 14.48
CA LEU A 258 -1.36 16.40 14.47
C LEU A 258 -0.34 17.54 14.66
N ASP A 259 0.68 17.36 15.51
CA ASP A 259 1.78 18.34 15.64
C ASP A 259 2.51 18.48 14.30
N MET A 260 2.79 17.36 13.61
CA MET A 260 3.42 17.35 12.28
C MET A 260 2.54 18.08 11.24
N ASN A 261 1.25 17.81 11.22
CA ASN A 261 0.29 18.51 10.38
C ASN A 261 0.34 20.02 10.60
N GLU A 262 0.38 20.47 11.85
CA GLU A 262 0.42 21.90 12.19
C GLU A 262 1.74 22.54 11.72
N ALA A 263 2.88 21.91 11.93
CA ALA A 263 4.17 22.38 11.46
C ALA A 263 4.22 22.55 9.94
N ILE A 264 3.68 21.59 9.18
CA ILE A 264 3.58 21.67 7.73
C ILE A 264 2.65 22.80 7.29
N GLN A 265 1.48 22.95 7.91
CA GLN A 265 0.54 24.01 7.56
C GLN A 265 1.11 25.41 7.82
N ARG A 266 1.90 25.57 8.88
CA ARG A 266 2.58 26.84 9.22
C ARG A 266 3.82 27.10 8.37
N GLY A 267 4.29 26.11 7.60
CA GLY A 267 5.54 26.22 6.85
C GLY A 267 6.78 26.32 7.73
N SER A 268 6.73 25.77 8.95
CA SER A 268 7.84 25.82 9.91
C SER A 268 8.84 24.71 9.67
N PHE A 269 9.87 24.97 8.86
CA PHE A 269 10.88 23.98 8.46
C PHE A 269 11.68 23.45 9.68
N VAL A 270 12.06 24.31 10.61
CA VAL A 270 12.81 23.91 11.81
C VAL A 270 11.99 22.98 12.70
N GLU A 271 10.72 23.33 12.93
CA GLU A 271 9.82 22.50 13.73
C GLU A 271 9.51 21.18 13.02
N PHE A 272 9.30 21.19 11.70
CA PHE A 272 9.16 20.00 10.89
C PHE A 272 10.36 19.06 11.09
N GLY A 273 11.59 19.54 10.98
CA GLY A 273 12.81 18.72 11.18
C GLY A 273 12.89 18.14 12.60
N ARG A 274 12.55 18.93 13.63
CA ARG A 274 12.48 18.46 15.03
C ARG A 274 11.46 17.31 15.19
N LEU A 275 10.29 17.44 14.55
CA LEU A 275 9.23 16.43 14.61
C LEU A 275 9.60 15.16 13.84
N VAL A 276 10.32 15.25 12.72
CA VAL A 276 10.89 14.07 12.04
C VAL A 276 11.83 13.30 12.96
N GLY A 277 12.67 14.00 13.72
CA GLY A 277 13.51 13.39 14.75
C GLY A 277 12.70 12.67 15.83
N LYS A 278 11.59 13.29 16.30
CA LYS A 278 10.67 12.65 17.26
C LYS A 278 10.02 11.40 16.70
N THR A 279 9.60 11.41 15.44
CA THR A 279 9.07 10.21 14.76
C THR A 279 10.08 9.06 14.80
N TRP A 280 11.35 9.33 14.54
CA TRP A 280 12.42 8.33 14.62
C TRP A 280 12.56 7.74 16.02
N GLU A 281 12.57 8.57 17.07
CA GLU A 281 12.67 8.08 18.45
C GLU A 281 11.46 7.22 18.85
N GLN A 282 10.26 7.61 18.44
CA GLN A 282 9.04 6.84 18.68
C GLN A 282 9.09 5.48 17.98
N ASN A 283 9.51 5.41 16.72
CA ASN A 283 9.65 4.15 15.99
C ASN A 283 10.69 3.22 16.63
N LYS A 284 11.83 3.75 17.08
CA LYS A 284 12.83 2.95 17.82
C LYS A 284 12.27 2.39 19.14
N ALA A 285 11.46 3.17 19.84
CA ALA A 285 10.85 2.72 21.10
C ALA A 285 9.77 1.67 20.89
N LEU A 286 9.12 1.67 19.72
CA LEU A 286 8.08 0.70 19.39
C LEU A 286 8.67 -0.66 18.95
N ASP A 287 9.85 -0.65 18.32
CA ASP A 287 10.56 -1.83 17.76
C ASP A 287 11.75 -2.24 18.69
N SER A 288 11.64 -2.04 19.99
CA SER A 288 12.72 -2.28 20.97
C SER A 288 12.54 -3.55 21.81
#